data_e5ad2a8846c52b501e04a135409edaac
#
_entry.id   e5ad2a8846c52b501e04a135409edaac
#
_cell.length_a   1.000
_cell.length_b   1.000
_cell.length_c   1.000
_cell.angle_alpha   90.00
_cell.angle_beta   90.00
_cell.angle_gamma   90.00
#
_symmetry.space_group_name_H-M   'P 1'
#
loop_
_entity.id
_entity.type
_entity.pdbx_description
1 polymer ?
#
loop_
_entity_poly.entity_id
_entity_poly.type
_entity_poly.pdbx_seq_one_letter_code
_entity_poly.pdbx_strand_id
1 'polypeptide(L)'
;MITSTGNAQVKQLIQLQKKAKAREERGIFLAEGIRMLKETPKERLEKLYLSESFYEKRKNELDLAGVPMEILSDQVFRHVSDTQTPQGALYLVKRSETTLEDILKQEKTPLLMVLDNLQDPGNLGTIMRTAEGAGATGIILSKDCVDMYNPKVIRSTMGAIYRMPFVYVEDLPAVLAELKKCGIVTYAAHLEGQHFYDEEDFCEAAAFLIGNEGNGLREEVAQAAEKKIKIPMYGKVESLNAAVAASVLMYEACRQRRRDLTKK
;
A
#
# COMPACT_ATOMS: atom_id res chain seq x y z
N MET A 1 -5.98 -16.89 -28.51
CA MET A 1 -4.59 -16.36 -28.31
C MET A 1 -4.43 -15.02 -29.02
N ILE A 2 -3.85 -14.03 -28.37
CA ILE A 2 -3.61 -12.69 -28.90
C ILE A 2 -2.16 -12.58 -29.35
N THR A 3 -1.93 -12.32 -30.64
CA THR A 3 -0.61 -12.24 -31.25
C THR A 3 -0.21 -10.84 -31.74
N SER A 4 -1.15 -9.87 -31.68
CA SER A 4 -0.93 -8.51 -32.15
C SER A 4 -0.91 -7.49 -31.00
N THR A 5 0.10 -6.64 -30.95
CA THR A 5 0.17 -5.50 -30.02
C THR A 5 -0.90 -4.43 -30.29
N GLY A 6 -1.48 -4.43 -31.50
CA GLY A 6 -2.60 -3.56 -31.90
C GLY A 6 -3.96 -3.98 -31.36
N ASN A 7 -4.07 -5.15 -30.73
CA ASN A 7 -5.32 -5.67 -30.17
C ASN A 7 -5.90 -4.72 -29.12
N ALA A 8 -7.21 -4.56 -29.11
CA ALA A 8 -7.91 -3.64 -28.19
C ALA A 8 -7.65 -3.98 -26.70
N GLN A 9 -7.61 -5.27 -26.33
CA GLN A 9 -7.31 -5.69 -24.97
C GLN A 9 -5.87 -5.33 -24.57
N VAL A 10 -4.89 -5.50 -25.47
CA VAL A 10 -3.49 -5.12 -25.24
C VAL A 10 -3.37 -3.62 -24.99
N LYS A 11 -4.00 -2.79 -25.82
CA LYS A 11 -4.05 -1.33 -25.62
C LYS A 11 -4.65 -0.96 -24.26
N GLN A 12 -5.70 -1.67 -23.86
CA GLN A 12 -6.35 -1.48 -22.57
C GLN A 12 -5.44 -1.85 -21.38
N LEU A 13 -4.72 -2.96 -21.44
CA LEU A 13 -3.74 -3.33 -20.41
C LEU A 13 -2.66 -2.24 -20.24
N ILE A 14 -2.15 -1.71 -21.35
CA ILE A 14 -1.18 -0.61 -21.35
C ILE A 14 -1.77 0.67 -20.74
N GLN A 15 -3.05 0.97 -21.01
CA GLN A 15 -3.72 2.12 -20.40
C GLN A 15 -3.85 1.97 -18.88
N LEU A 16 -4.28 0.81 -18.40
CA LEU A 16 -4.37 0.51 -16.97
C LEU A 16 -3.01 0.58 -16.27
N GLN A 17 -1.95 0.20 -16.96
CA GLN A 17 -0.60 0.29 -16.46
C GLN A 17 -0.13 1.75 -16.28
N LYS A 18 -0.39 2.59 -17.29
CA LYS A 18 0.16 3.95 -17.37
C LYS A 18 -0.71 5.04 -16.73
N LYS A 19 -2.03 4.85 -16.65
CA LYS A 19 -2.97 5.93 -16.31
C LYS A 19 -3.80 5.60 -15.06
N ALA A 20 -3.61 6.38 -13.99
CA ALA A 20 -4.43 6.29 -12.77
C ALA A 20 -5.93 6.46 -13.09
N LYS A 21 -6.28 7.46 -13.89
CA LYS A 21 -7.66 7.72 -14.32
C LYS A 21 -8.33 6.50 -14.97
N ALA A 22 -7.61 5.75 -15.82
CA ALA A 22 -8.16 4.54 -16.44
C ALA A 22 -8.44 3.42 -15.41
N ARG A 23 -7.62 3.33 -14.35
CA ARG A 23 -7.84 2.40 -13.24
C ARG A 23 -9.04 2.81 -12.39
N GLU A 24 -9.19 4.11 -12.16
CA GLU A 24 -10.28 4.67 -11.39
C GLU A 24 -11.63 4.50 -12.09
N GLU A 25 -11.75 4.96 -13.33
CA GLU A 25 -12.99 4.88 -14.14
C GLU A 25 -13.51 3.44 -14.29
N ARG A 26 -12.61 2.46 -14.28
CA ARG A 26 -12.97 1.04 -14.43
C ARG A 26 -13.07 0.27 -13.13
N GLY A 27 -12.67 0.86 -12.02
CA GLY A 27 -12.65 0.18 -10.72
C GLY A 27 -11.71 -1.03 -10.66
N ILE A 28 -10.69 -1.11 -11.56
CA ILE A 28 -9.76 -2.24 -11.65
C ILE A 28 -8.32 -1.78 -11.78
N PHE A 29 -7.41 -2.67 -11.46
CA PHE A 29 -5.97 -2.47 -11.67
C PHE A 29 -5.31 -3.70 -12.29
N LEU A 30 -4.15 -3.50 -12.87
CA LEU A 30 -3.32 -4.55 -13.45
C LEU A 30 -2.26 -4.97 -12.44
N ALA A 31 -2.15 -6.26 -12.17
CA ALA A 31 -1.08 -6.85 -11.39
C ALA A 31 -0.31 -7.89 -12.19
N GLU A 32 0.94 -8.13 -11.81
CA GLU A 32 1.84 -9.07 -12.46
C GLU A 32 2.54 -9.97 -11.43
N GLY A 33 2.70 -11.24 -11.76
CA GLY A 33 3.49 -12.19 -10.99
C GLY A 33 2.67 -13.27 -10.29
N ILE A 34 3.27 -14.45 -10.22
CA ILE A 34 2.60 -15.67 -9.75
C ILE A 34 2.35 -15.64 -8.24
N ARG A 35 3.30 -15.11 -7.46
CA ARG A 35 3.16 -15.05 -6.00
C ARG A 35 1.95 -14.23 -5.60
N MET A 36 1.83 -13.03 -6.16
CA MET A 36 0.70 -12.15 -5.89
C MET A 36 -0.61 -12.73 -6.42
N LEU A 37 -0.59 -13.41 -7.58
CA LEU A 37 -1.78 -14.07 -8.14
C LEU A 37 -2.34 -15.13 -7.17
N LYS A 38 -1.48 -15.92 -6.54
CA LYS A 38 -1.89 -16.93 -5.54
C LYS A 38 -2.52 -16.33 -4.29
N GLU A 39 -2.23 -15.08 -3.97
CA GLU A 39 -2.78 -14.35 -2.83
C GLU A 39 -4.01 -13.50 -3.20
N THR A 40 -4.29 -13.34 -4.50
CA THR A 40 -5.43 -12.54 -4.97
C THR A 40 -6.74 -13.21 -4.61
N PRO A 41 -7.66 -12.54 -3.90
CA PRO A 41 -8.99 -13.06 -3.62
C PRO A 41 -9.72 -13.38 -4.92
N LYS A 42 -10.25 -14.59 -5.06
CA LYS A 42 -10.87 -15.08 -6.32
C LYS A 42 -12.04 -14.19 -6.76
N GLU A 43 -12.82 -13.69 -5.84
CA GLU A 43 -13.97 -12.79 -6.07
C GLU A 43 -13.58 -11.42 -6.62
N ARG A 44 -12.31 -11.02 -6.43
CA ARG A 44 -11.76 -9.78 -6.97
C ARG A 44 -11.03 -9.98 -8.30
N LEU A 45 -10.72 -11.22 -8.65
CA LEU A 45 -10.00 -11.54 -9.88
C LEU A 45 -10.95 -11.49 -11.08
N GLU A 46 -10.77 -10.50 -11.97
CA GLU A 46 -11.67 -10.27 -13.10
C GLU A 46 -11.24 -11.05 -14.34
N LYS A 47 -9.95 -11.04 -14.66
CA LYS A 47 -9.43 -11.71 -15.86
C LYS A 47 -7.93 -11.98 -15.76
N LEU A 48 -7.51 -13.11 -16.33
CA LEU A 48 -6.11 -13.52 -16.45
C LEU A 48 -5.60 -13.36 -17.89
N TYR A 49 -4.34 -13.00 -18.00
CA TYR A 49 -3.58 -12.99 -19.24
C TYR A 49 -2.27 -13.73 -19.00
N LEU A 50 -2.11 -14.86 -19.66
CA LEU A 50 -0.93 -15.71 -19.52
C LEU A 50 -0.09 -15.66 -20.80
N SER A 51 1.23 -15.67 -20.65
CA SER A 51 2.10 -15.88 -21.79
C SER A 51 1.97 -17.32 -22.30
N GLU A 52 2.17 -17.52 -23.60
CA GLU A 52 2.09 -18.84 -24.22
C GLU A 52 3.03 -19.84 -23.55
N SER A 53 4.29 -19.46 -23.35
CA SER A 53 5.28 -20.30 -22.69
C SER A 53 4.95 -20.63 -21.23
N PHE A 54 4.31 -19.71 -20.51
CA PHE A 54 3.86 -19.96 -19.15
C PHE A 54 2.68 -20.94 -19.14
N TYR A 55 1.70 -20.73 -20.01
CA TYR A 55 0.52 -21.59 -20.11
C TYR A 55 0.91 -23.03 -20.40
N GLU A 56 1.78 -23.25 -21.38
CA GLU A 56 2.23 -24.61 -21.74
C GLU A 56 2.95 -25.32 -20.59
N LYS A 57 3.84 -24.62 -19.87
CA LYS A 57 4.74 -25.22 -18.89
C LYS A 57 4.15 -25.28 -17.48
N ARG A 58 3.29 -24.31 -17.10
CA ARG A 58 2.96 -24.04 -15.70
C ARG A 58 1.48 -23.86 -15.39
N LYS A 59 0.56 -24.07 -16.35
CA LYS A 59 -0.89 -23.92 -16.13
C LYS A 59 -1.40 -24.72 -14.94
N ASN A 60 -0.81 -25.87 -14.66
CA ASN A 60 -1.24 -26.75 -13.56
C ASN A 60 -0.78 -26.25 -12.16
N GLU A 61 0.05 -25.20 -12.09
CA GLU A 61 0.46 -24.60 -10.83
C GLU A 61 -0.58 -23.63 -10.23
N LEU A 62 -1.58 -23.28 -11.01
CA LEU A 62 -2.61 -22.30 -10.66
C LEU A 62 -3.99 -22.96 -10.70
N ASP A 63 -4.77 -22.71 -9.66
CA ASP A 63 -6.20 -22.99 -9.68
C ASP A 63 -6.93 -21.87 -10.45
N LEU A 64 -7.14 -22.10 -11.73
CA LEU A 64 -7.72 -21.14 -12.67
C LEU A 64 -9.21 -21.37 -12.93
N ALA A 65 -9.84 -22.30 -12.20
CA ALA A 65 -11.23 -22.68 -12.46
C ALA A 65 -12.17 -21.47 -12.28
N GLY A 66 -12.96 -21.21 -13.33
CA GLY A 66 -13.99 -20.16 -13.32
C GLY A 66 -13.49 -18.74 -13.60
N VAL A 67 -12.18 -18.50 -13.77
CA VAL A 67 -11.66 -17.15 -14.10
C VAL A 67 -11.50 -17.01 -15.62
N PRO A 68 -12.08 -15.97 -16.25
CA PRO A 68 -11.86 -15.69 -17.67
C PRO A 68 -10.37 -15.52 -17.98
N MET A 69 -9.89 -16.18 -19.02
CA MET A 69 -8.47 -16.20 -19.36
C MET A 69 -8.22 -15.96 -20.85
N GLU A 70 -7.14 -15.25 -21.14
CA GLU A 70 -6.59 -15.07 -22.49
C GLU A 70 -5.11 -15.46 -22.53
N ILE A 71 -4.68 -16.07 -23.63
CA ILE A 71 -3.29 -16.37 -23.88
C ILE A 71 -2.71 -15.29 -24.79
N LEU A 72 -1.59 -14.70 -24.39
CA LEU A 72 -0.80 -13.76 -25.17
C LEU A 72 0.44 -14.49 -25.73
N SER A 73 0.80 -14.24 -27.00
CA SER A 73 2.12 -14.67 -27.46
C SER A 73 3.21 -14.05 -26.57
N ASP A 74 4.34 -14.72 -26.40
CA ASP A 74 5.43 -14.23 -25.55
C ASP A 74 5.93 -12.84 -25.95
N GLN A 75 5.86 -12.50 -27.25
CA GLN A 75 6.19 -11.16 -27.73
C GLN A 75 5.19 -10.10 -27.23
N VAL A 76 3.89 -10.37 -27.34
CA VAL A 76 2.85 -9.46 -26.87
C VAL A 76 2.89 -9.34 -25.35
N PHE A 77 3.11 -10.45 -24.64
CA PHE A 77 3.25 -10.43 -23.19
C PHE A 77 4.40 -9.52 -22.74
N ARG A 78 5.59 -9.66 -23.34
CA ARG A 78 6.74 -8.77 -23.07
C ARG A 78 6.44 -7.31 -23.35
N HIS A 79 5.66 -7.01 -24.37
CA HIS A 79 5.26 -5.65 -24.72
C HIS A 79 4.34 -5.01 -23.67
N VAL A 80 3.51 -5.81 -23.00
CA VAL A 80 2.59 -5.34 -21.95
C VAL A 80 3.25 -5.36 -20.57
N SER A 81 4.15 -6.28 -20.29
CA SER A 81 4.80 -6.40 -18.98
C SER A 81 5.62 -5.14 -18.64
N ASP A 82 5.55 -4.73 -17.36
CA ASP A 82 6.35 -3.63 -16.79
C ASP A 82 7.61 -4.15 -16.08
N THR A 83 7.94 -5.43 -16.24
CA THR A 83 9.11 -6.06 -15.63
C THR A 83 10.15 -6.45 -16.69
N GLN A 84 11.43 -6.37 -16.33
CA GLN A 84 12.53 -6.79 -17.24
C GLN A 84 12.51 -8.30 -17.49
N THR A 85 12.07 -9.07 -16.48
CA THR A 85 11.97 -10.54 -16.54
C THR A 85 10.56 -10.98 -16.24
N PRO A 86 9.64 -10.91 -17.24
CA PRO A 86 8.23 -11.25 -17.02
C PRO A 86 8.05 -12.69 -16.53
N GLN A 87 7.20 -12.89 -15.52
CA GLN A 87 6.89 -14.22 -14.99
C GLN A 87 5.79 -14.96 -15.78
N GLY A 88 5.19 -14.32 -16.77
CA GLY A 88 4.21 -14.93 -17.66
C GLY A 88 2.76 -14.88 -17.18
N ALA A 89 2.46 -14.18 -16.08
CA ALA A 89 1.09 -14.01 -15.58
C ALA A 89 0.80 -12.53 -15.30
N LEU A 90 -0.17 -11.96 -16.02
CA LEU A 90 -0.78 -10.64 -15.81
C LEU A 90 -2.27 -10.86 -15.49
N TYR A 91 -2.85 -10.00 -14.67
CA TYR A 91 -4.27 -10.17 -14.31
C TYR A 91 -4.90 -8.85 -13.87
N LEU A 92 -6.21 -8.78 -14.11
CA LEU A 92 -7.05 -7.67 -13.70
C LEU A 92 -7.71 -7.98 -12.37
N VAL A 93 -7.65 -7.04 -11.45
CA VAL A 93 -8.19 -7.17 -10.09
C VAL A 93 -9.09 -5.97 -9.78
N LYS A 94 -10.25 -6.21 -9.20
CA LYS A 94 -11.14 -5.16 -8.71
C LYS A 94 -10.49 -4.38 -7.58
N ARG A 95 -10.63 -3.05 -7.59
CA ARG A 95 -10.14 -2.17 -6.53
C ARG A 95 -10.90 -2.43 -5.24
N SER A 96 -10.31 -2.07 -4.10
CA SER A 96 -11.00 -2.02 -2.81
C SER A 96 -11.76 -0.70 -2.68
N GLU A 97 -12.93 -0.75 -2.08
CA GLU A 97 -13.79 0.41 -1.79
C GLU A 97 -13.86 0.63 -0.27
N THR A 98 -12.72 0.61 0.40
CA THR A 98 -12.64 0.83 1.84
C THR A 98 -12.87 2.31 2.17
N THR A 99 -13.74 2.59 3.14
CA THR A 99 -13.97 3.92 3.68
C THR A 99 -13.18 4.16 4.98
N LEU A 100 -13.08 5.41 5.43
CA LEU A 100 -12.50 5.73 6.73
C LEU A 100 -13.29 5.06 7.87
N GLU A 101 -14.60 5.05 7.76
CA GLU A 101 -15.49 4.42 8.74
C GLU A 101 -15.22 2.91 8.86
N ASP A 102 -14.96 2.21 7.75
CA ASP A 102 -14.59 0.78 7.76
C ASP A 102 -13.26 0.54 8.48
N ILE A 103 -12.30 1.46 8.34
CA ILE A 103 -11.01 1.38 9.04
C ILE A 103 -11.20 1.58 10.55
N LEU A 104 -12.05 2.53 10.95
CA LEU A 104 -12.26 2.89 12.36
C LEU A 104 -13.16 1.92 13.13
N LYS A 105 -14.03 1.17 12.46
CA LYS A 105 -14.94 0.19 13.07
C LYS A 105 -14.31 -1.18 13.37
N GLN A 106 -13.02 -1.37 13.10
CA GLN A 106 -12.38 -2.65 13.38
C GLN A 106 -12.33 -2.94 14.88
N GLU A 107 -12.50 -4.19 15.27
CA GLU A 107 -12.45 -4.63 16.68
C GLU A 107 -11.07 -4.54 17.34
N LYS A 108 -10.02 -4.45 16.52
CA LYS A 108 -8.63 -4.38 16.99
C LYS A 108 -8.29 -2.98 17.49
N THR A 109 -7.44 -2.88 18.51
CA THR A 109 -6.84 -1.60 18.92
C THR A 109 -6.17 -0.92 17.72
N PRO A 110 -6.63 0.26 17.31
CA PRO A 110 -6.12 0.94 16.11
C PRO A 110 -4.60 1.15 16.14
N LEU A 111 -3.96 0.80 15.03
CA LEU A 111 -2.61 1.21 14.68
C LEU A 111 -2.65 1.68 13.24
N LEU A 112 -2.64 3.00 13.04
CA LEU A 112 -2.85 3.59 11.73
C LEU A 112 -1.56 4.23 11.21
N MET A 113 -1.39 4.18 9.89
CA MET A 113 -0.43 5.02 9.19
C MET A 113 -1.17 6.14 8.47
N VAL A 114 -0.73 7.37 8.66
CA VAL A 114 -1.24 8.55 7.96
C VAL A 114 -0.11 9.09 7.09
N LEU A 115 -0.32 9.10 5.77
CA LEU A 115 0.69 9.46 4.80
C LEU A 115 0.33 10.77 4.13
N ASP A 116 1.20 11.76 4.27
CA ASP A 116 1.00 13.10 3.74
C ASP A 116 1.90 13.35 2.53
N ASN A 117 1.30 13.44 1.34
CA ASN A 117 1.98 13.76 0.09
C ASN A 117 3.19 12.86 -0.23
N LEU A 118 3.11 11.57 0.10
CA LEU A 118 4.16 10.59 -0.21
C LEU A 118 4.21 10.33 -1.72
N GLN A 119 5.38 10.48 -2.34
CA GLN A 119 5.50 10.47 -3.81
C GLN A 119 6.21 9.24 -4.37
N ASP A 120 7.14 8.62 -3.64
CA ASP A 120 7.87 7.46 -4.16
C ASP A 120 7.03 6.17 -4.08
N PRO A 121 6.78 5.51 -5.24
CA PRO A 121 6.02 4.27 -5.28
C PRO A 121 6.65 3.12 -4.48
N GLY A 122 7.98 3.10 -4.37
CA GLY A 122 8.71 2.08 -3.60
C GLY A 122 8.49 2.26 -2.11
N ASN A 123 8.52 3.51 -1.62
CA ASN A 123 8.23 3.83 -0.22
C ASN A 123 6.79 3.45 0.13
N LEU A 124 5.81 3.85 -0.68
CA LEU A 124 4.41 3.54 -0.43
C LEU A 124 4.16 2.02 -0.35
N GLY A 125 4.66 1.26 -1.31
CA GLY A 125 4.51 -0.19 -1.29
C GLY A 125 5.24 -0.87 -0.12
N THR A 126 6.40 -0.34 0.29
CA THR A 126 7.16 -0.82 1.46
C THR A 126 6.39 -0.52 2.75
N ILE A 127 5.83 0.69 2.89
CA ILE A 127 5.02 1.06 4.05
C ILE A 127 3.81 0.14 4.16
N MET A 128 3.07 -0.08 3.07
CA MET A 128 1.91 -0.97 3.07
C MET A 128 2.27 -2.40 3.48
N ARG A 129 3.35 -2.95 2.94
CA ARG A 129 3.84 -4.27 3.30
C ARG A 129 4.26 -4.35 4.77
N THR A 130 4.95 -3.33 5.27
CA THR A 130 5.39 -3.27 6.67
C THR A 130 4.21 -3.10 7.61
N ALA A 131 3.22 -2.28 7.24
CA ALA A 131 1.99 -2.07 8.01
C ALA A 131 1.22 -3.37 8.21
N GLU A 132 1.06 -4.16 7.14
CA GLU A 132 0.44 -5.48 7.23
C GLU A 132 1.23 -6.41 8.16
N GLY A 133 2.56 -6.47 7.98
CA GLY A 133 3.45 -7.30 8.80
C GLY A 133 3.52 -6.88 10.28
N ALA A 134 3.37 -5.59 10.59
CA ALA A 134 3.35 -5.05 11.94
C ALA A 134 1.96 -5.12 12.61
N GLY A 135 0.92 -5.56 11.89
CA GLY A 135 -0.44 -5.64 12.40
C GLY A 135 -1.15 -4.30 12.49
N ALA A 136 -0.76 -3.32 11.66
CA ALA A 136 -1.53 -2.09 11.51
C ALA A 136 -2.95 -2.38 11.04
N THR A 137 -3.89 -1.52 11.40
CA THR A 137 -5.30 -1.69 11.10
C THR A 137 -5.75 -0.90 9.88
N GLY A 138 -4.95 0.04 9.37
CA GLY A 138 -5.26 0.77 8.15
C GLY A 138 -4.24 1.83 7.79
N ILE A 139 -4.37 2.32 6.55
CA ILE A 139 -3.54 3.40 6.01
C ILE A 139 -4.45 4.51 5.48
N ILE A 140 -4.21 5.73 5.92
CA ILE A 140 -4.91 6.93 5.47
C ILE A 140 -3.91 7.75 4.65
N LEU A 141 -4.28 8.10 3.42
CA LEU A 141 -3.42 8.84 2.50
C LEU A 141 -4.05 10.18 2.13
N SER A 142 -3.26 11.24 2.07
CA SER A 142 -3.71 12.45 1.39
C SER A 142 -3.92 12.16 -0.10
N LYS A 143 -4.83 12.88 -0.75
CA LYS A 143 -5.12 12.74 -2.18
C LYS A 143 -3.89 12.93 -3.08
N ASP A 144 -2.92 13.68 -2.61
CA ASP A 144 -1.69 14.01 -3.33
C ASP A 144 -0.63 12.90 -3.25
N CYS A 145 -0.86 11.85 -2.46
CA CYS A 145 0.02 10.68 -2.45
C CYS A 145 0.00 9.94 -3.80
N VAL A 146 1.10 9.29 -4.12
CA VAL A 146 1.19 8.41 -5.29
C VAL A 146 0.07 7.36 -5.28
N ASP A 147 -0.47 7.05 -6.47
CA ASP A 147 -1.56 6.08 -6.61
C ASP A 147 -1.16 4.69 -6.11
N MET A 148 -1.89 4.16 -5.12
CA MET A 148 -1.70 2.85 -4.54
C MET A 148 -1.75 1.72 -5.58
N TYR A 149 -2.54 1.92 -6.65
CA TYR A 149 -2.68 0.96 -7.74
C TYR A 149 -1.67 1.17 -8.88
N ASN A 150 -0.67 2.03 -8.69
CA ASN A 150 0.49 2.10 -9.60
C ASN A 150 1.21 0.74 -9.62
N PRO A 151 1.57 0.18 -10.79
CA PRO A 151 2.20 -1.14 -10.91
C PRO A 151 3.47 -1.30 -10.05
N LYS A 152 4.27 -0.23 -9.90
CA LYS A 152 5.46 -0.25 -9.04
C LYS A 152 5.10 -0.36 -7.56
N VAL A 153 4.05 0.34 -7.11
CA VAL A 153 3.52 0.21 -5.75
C VAL A 153 3.04 -1.22 -5.51
N ILE A 154 2.14 -1.71 -6.38
CA ILE A 154 1.55 -3.06 -6.27
C ILE A 154 2.64 -4.12 -6.11
N ARG A 155 3.68 -4.11 -6.96
CA ARG A 155 4.79 -5.06 -6.84
C ARG A 155 5.49 -4.98 -5.50
N SER A 156 5.70 -3.76 -4.98
CA SER A 156 6.40 -3.55 -3.71
C SER A 156 5.60 -4.04 -2.50
N THR A 157 4.26 -4.11 -2.60
CA THR A 157 3.39 -4.58 -1.51
C THR A 157 3.51 -6.07 -1.23
N MET A 158 3.99 -6.88 -2.20
CA MET A 158 4.11 -8.34 -2.07
C MET A 158 2.81 -9.01 -1.58
N GLY A 159 1.64 -8.54 -2.08
CA GLY A 159 0.32 -9.07 -1.71
C GLY A 159 -0.38 -8.36 -0.56
N ALA A 160 0.28 -7.50 0.21
CA ALA A 160 -0.35 -6.73 1.29
C ALA A 160 -1.52 -5.86 0.80
N ILE A 161 -1.51 -5.43 -0.48
CA ILE A 161 -2.59 -4.67 -1.14
C ILE A 161 -3.96 -5.36 -1.07
N TYR A 162 -4.00 -6.67 -0.90
CA TYR A 162 -5.25 -7.43 -0.83
C TYR A 162 -5.84 -7.51 0.58
N ARG A 163 -5.04 -7.23 1.62
CA ARG A 163 -5.38 -7.44 3.03
C ARG A 163 -5.37 -6.16 3.87
N MET A 164 -4.48 -5.21 3.54
CA MET A 164 -4.37 -3.96 4.27
C MET A 164 -5.40 -2.95 3.77
N PRO A 165 -6.38 -2.54 4.59
CA PRO A 165 -7.33 -1.50 4.23
C PRO A 165 -6.64 -0.15 4.13
N PHE A 166 -7.05 0.65 3.14
CA PHE A 166 -6.55 2.01 2.96
C PHE A 166 -7.60 2.91 2.33
N VAL A 167 -7.48 4.22 2.59
CA VAL A 167 -8.37 5.24 2.06
C VAL A 167 -7.59 6.51 1.70
N TYR A 168 -7.98 7.16 0.60
CA TYR A 168 -7.53 8.49 0.25
C TYR A 168 -8.51 9.53 0.79
N VAL A 169 -7.97 10.63 1.35
CA VAL A 169 -8.77 11.71 1.93
C VAL A 169 -8.35 13.06 1.38
N GLU A 170 -9.32 13.98 1.27
CA GLU A 170 -9.09 15.33 0.77
C GLU A 170 -8.44 16.25 1.82
N ASP A 171 -8.83 16.10 3.08
CA ASP A 171 -8.47 16.97 4.20
C ASP A 171 -7.92 16.14 5.37
N LEU A 172 -6.59 16.01 5.44
CA LEU A 172 -5.93 15.29 6.55
C LEU A 172 -6.17 15.96 7.90
N PRO A 173 -6.05 17.28 8.07
CA PRO A 173 -6.36 17.93 9.36
C PRO A 173 -7.76 17.61 9.88
N ALA A 174 -8.79 17.60 9.02
CA ALA A 174 -10.13 17.21 9.44
C ALA A 174 -10.19 15.75 9.89
N VAL A 175 -9.52 14.84 9.19
CA VAL A 175 -9.42 13.42 9.58
C VAL A 175 -8.68 13.27 10.91
N LEU A 176 -7.57 13.99 11.15
CA LEU A 176 -6.87 13.94 12.43
C LEU A 176 -7.77 14.38 13.60
N ALA A 177 -8.60 15.40 13.37
CA ALA A 177 -9.60 15.81 14.37
C ALA A 177 -10.67 14.73 14.64
N GLU A 178 -11.03 13.92 13.63
CA GLU A 178 -11.91 12.77 13.78
C GLU A 178 -11.24 11.64 14.55
N LEU A 179 -9.99 11.29 14.22
CA LEU A 179 -9.19 10.29 14.94
C LEU A 179 -9.10 10.62 16.44
N LYS A 180 -8.85 11.89 16.75
CA LYS A 180 -8.83 12.37 18.14
C LYS A 180 -10.16 12.15 18.87
N LYS A 181 -11.30 12.41 18.22
CA LYS A 181 -12.64 12.15 18.80
C LYS A 181 -12.86 10.65 19.05
N CYS A 182 -12.23 9.80 18.25
CA CYS A 182 -12.25 8.35 18.42
C CYS A 182 -11.24 7.85 19.48
N GLY A 183 -10.52 8.73 20.15
CA GLY A 183 -9.51 8.36 21.15
C GLY A 183 -8.20 7.82 20.57
N ILE A 184 -7.92 8.09 19.29
CA ILE A 184 -6.70 7.66 18.62
C ILE A 184 -5.67 8.78 18.70
N VAL A 185 -4.59 8.57 19.45
CA VAL A 185 -3.51 9.55 19.60
C VAL A 185 -2.67 9.62 18.31
N THR A 186 -2.47 10.83 17.81
CA THR A 186 -1.77 11.07 16.55
C THR A 186 -0.34 11.57 16.80
N TYR A 187 0.66 10.90 16.20
CA TYR A 187 2.08 11.15 16.37
C TYR A 187 2.72 11.56 15.05
N ALA A 188 3.07 12.82 14.91
CA ALA A 188 3.81 13.33 13.76
C ALA A 188 5.30 12.98 13.88
N ALA A 189 5.85 12.21 12.92
CA ALA A 189 7.29 12.04 12.80
C ALA A 189 7.91 13.33 12.26
N HIS A 190 8.57 14.09 13.15
CA HIS A 190 9.05 15.43 12.85
C HIS A 190 10.42 15.69 13.48
N LEU A 191 11.31 16.39 12.77
CA LEU A 191 12.67 16.70 13.25
C LEU A 191 12.66 17.52 14.55
N GLU A 192 11.68 18.42 14.70
CA GLU A 192 11.48 19.24 15.89
C GLU A 192 10.67 18.53 17.00
N GLY A 193 10.51 17.21 16.92
CA GLY A 193 9.84 16.44 17.96
C GLY A 193 10.46 16.68 19.34
N GLN A 194 9.61 16.91 20.34
CA GLN A 194 10.08 17.16 21.72
C GLN A 194 10.51 15.88 22.43
N HIS A 195 9.86 14.75 22.08
CA HIS A 195 10.12 13.43 22.66
C HIS A 195 10.71 12.47 21.61
N PHE A 196 11.54 11.55 22.07
CA PHE A 196 11.94 10.43 21.24
C PHE A 196 10.79 9.43 21.12
N TYR A 197 10.71 8.74 19.99
CA TYR A 197 9.62 7.81 19.70
C TYR A 197 9.52 6.66 20.72
N ASP A 198 10.62 6.25 21.33
CA ASP A 198 10.70 5.16 22.30
C ASP A 198 10.40 5.60 23.74
N GLU A 199 10.18 6.90 23.98
CA GLU A 199 9.68 7.46 25.24
C GLU A 199 8.14 7.48 25.31
N GLU A 200 7.45 7.22 24.19
CA GLU A 200 5.99 7.24 24.09
C GLU A 200 5.37 5.85 24.26
N ASP A 201 4.14 5.81 24.77
CA ASP A 201 3.35 4.57 24.89
C ASP A 201 2.43 4.39 23.68
N PHE A 202 2.62 3.29 22.93
CA PHE A 202 1.85 2.91 21.77
C PHE A 202 0.98 1.66 22.00
N CYS A 203 0.77 1.25 23.25
CA CYS A 203 -0.09 0.10 23.58
C CYS A 203 -1.54 0.37 23.21
N GLU A 204 -2.01 1.60 23.42
CA GLU A 204 -3.35 2.06 23.08
C GLU A 204 -3.47 2.45 21.60
N ALA A 205 -4.62 3.01 21.22
CA ALA A 205 -4.91 3.45 19.86
C ALA A 205 -3.98 4.57 19.39
N ALA A 206 -3.24 4.32 18.30
CA ALA A 206 -2.21 5.22 17.81
C ALA A 206 -2.23 5.37 16.29
N ALA A 207 -1.88 6.56 15.81
CA ALA A 207 -1.69 6.85 14.39
C ALA A 207 -0.35 7.58 14.18
N PHE A 208 0.51 7.05 13.31
CA PHE A 208 1.79 7.67 12.94
C PHE A 208 1.66 8.44 11.63
N LEU A 209 2.09 9.69 11.63
CA LEU A 209 2.09 10.57 10.47
C LEU A 209 3.48 10.59 9.84
N ILE A 210 3.55 10.27 8.54
CA ILE A 210 4.77 10.32 7.73
C ILE A 210 4.53 11.26 6.55
N GLY A 211 5.43 12.20 6.34
CA GLY A 211 5.35 13.18 5.28
C GLY A 211 6.09 12.80 4.01
N ASN A 212 6.14 13.75 3.09
CA ASN A 212 6.87 13.70 1.83
C ASN A 212 8.37 13.45 2.05
N GLU A 213 9.00 12.74 1.12
CA GLU A 213 10.41 12.34 1.21
C GLU A 213 11.40 13.53 1.27
N GLY A 214 11.07 14.63 0.62
CA GLY A 214 11.91 15.83 0.57
C GLY A 214 11.51 16.93 1.53
N ASN A 215 10.19 17.11 1.73
CA ASN A 215 9.64 18.26 2.44
C ASN A 215 9.08 17.90 3.83
N GLY A 216 8.99 16.61 4.17
CA GLY A 216 8.36 16.17 5.40
C GLY A 216 6.84 16.35 5.41
N LEU A 217 6.25 16.48 6.59
CA LEU A 217 4.83 16.77 6.77
C LEU A 217 4.53 18.22 6.42
N ARG A 218 3.39 18.48 5.78
CA ARG A 218 2.87 19.83 5.64
C ARG A 218 2.60 20.43 7.02
N GLU A 219 2.87 21.75 7.17
CA GLU A 219 2.78 22.41 8.47
C GLU A 219 1.41 22.28 9.12
N GLU A 220 0.33 22.44 8.33
CA GLU A 220 -1.03 22.27 8.84
C GLU A 220 -1.32 20.86 9.33
N VAL A 221 -0.71 19.83 8.73
CA VAL A 221 -0.84 18.42 9.15
C VAL A 221 -0.02 18.16 10.41
N ALA A 222 1.21 18.68 10.46
CA ALA A 222 2.08 18.55 11.62
C ALA A 222 1.53 19.26 12.87
N GLN A 223 0.86 20.41 12.69
CA GLN A 223 0.19 21.15 13.77
C GLN A 223 -1.12 20.49 14.24
N ALA A 224 -1.83 19.81 13.36
CA ALA A 224 -3.05 19.09 13.70
C ALA A 224 -2.79 17.79 14.48
N ALA A 225 -1.57 17.25 14.47
CA ALA A 225 -1.19 16.10 15.26
C ALA A 225 -1.11 16.44 16.75
N GLU A 226 -1.46 15.47 17.61
CA GLU A 226 -1.44 15.70 19.07
C GLU A 226 -0.03 15.73 19.63
N LYS A 227 0.89 14.98 19.04
CA LYS A 227 2.28 14.90 19.48
C LYS A 227 3.24 14.93 18.29
N LYS A 228 4.38 15.58 18.47
CA LYS A 228 5.52 15.52 17.55
C LYS A 228 6.60 14.65 18.19
N ILE A 229 6.98 13.57 17.50
CA ILE A 229 8.01 12.63 17.94
C ILE A 229 9.17 12.59 16.95
N LYS A 230 10.35 12.22 17.41
CA LYS A 230 11.53 12.08 16.55
C LYS A 230 12.22 10.74 16.75
N ILE A 231 12.85 10.27 15.68
CA ILE A 231 13.79 9.14 15.71
C ILE A 231 15.18 9.72 15.91
N PRO A 232 15.94 9.32 16.96
CA PRO A 232 17.26 9.90 17.22
C PRO A 232 18.25 9.56 16.11
N MET A 233 18.99 10.57 15.65
CA MET A 233 20.01 10.44 14.61
C MET A 233 21.39 10.70 15.23
N TYR A 234 22.25 9.68 15.25
CA TYR A 234 23.59 9.77 15.84
C TYR A 234 24.70 10.06 14.83
N GLY A 235 24.35 10.08 13.54
CA GLY A 235 25.27 10.36 12.43
C GLY A 235 25.12 11.78 11.88
N LYS A 236 25.60 11.98 10.63
CA LYS A 236 25.49 13.26 9.92
C LYS A 236 24.24 13.41 9.06
N VAL A 237 23.49 12.34 8.88
CA VAL A 237 22.22 12.39 8.11
C VAL A 237 21.14 13.02 8.98
N GLU A 238 20.31 13.86 8.38
CA GLU A 238 19.26 14.60 9.09
C GLU A 238 18.01 13.76 9.32
N SER A 239 17.70 12.81 8.43
CA SER A 239 16.49 12.01 8.49
C SER A 239 16.70 10.61 7.90
N LEU A 240 15.75 9.72 8.18
CA LEU A 240 15.63 8.41 7.54
C LEU A 240 14.75 8.51 6.28
N ASN A 241 14.93 7.55 5.37
CA ASN A 241 13.94 7.30 4.32
C ASN A 241 12.54 7.11 4.93
N ALA A 242 11.51 7.65 4.26
CA ALA A 242 10.13 7.66 4.78
C ALA A 242 9.61 6.25 5.14
N ALA A 243 9.88 5.25 4.31
CA ALA A 243 9.45 3.87 4.59
C ALA A 243 10.24 3.24 5.75
N VAL A 244 11.50 3.62 5.93
CA VAL A 244 12.32 3.17 7.07
C VAL A 244 11.81 3.81 8.36
N ALA A 245 11.55 5.13 8.37
CA ALA A 245 10.98 5.82 9.52
C ALA A 245 9.63 5.20 9.93
N ALA A 246 8.73 5.01 8.96
CA ALA A 246 7.45 4.33 9.18
C ALA A 246 7.63 2.94 9.79
N SER A 247 8.60 2.17 9.29
CA SER A 247 8.88 0.81 9.78
C SER A 247 9.37 0.80 11.23
N VAL A 248 10.26 1.72 11.59
CA VAL A 248 10.75 1.87 12.97
C VAL A 248 9.59 2.13 13.93
N LEU A 249 8.72 3.09 13.61
CA LEU A 249 7.58 3.45 14.46
C LEU A 249 6.56 2.30 14.59
N MET A 250 6.19 1.66 13.48
CA MET A 250 5.25 0.54 13.49
C MET A 250 5.78 -0.65 14.31
N TYR A 251 7.06 -0.99 14.15
CA TYR A 251 7.63 -2.12 14.88
C TYR A 251 7.91 -1.81 16.36
N GLU A 252 8.11 -0.53 16.72
CA GLU A 252 8.12 -0.15 18.12
C GLU A 252 6.74 -0.35 18.77
N ALA A 253 5.68 0.13 18.13
CA ALA A 253 4.32 -0.14 18.60
C ALA A 253 4.03 -1.66 18.69
N CYS A 254 4.41 -2.43 17.69
CA CYS A 254 4.29 -3.89 17.70
C CYS A 254 5.07 -4.52 18.87
N ARG A 255 6.28 -4.06 19.16
CA ARG A 255 7.11 -4.52 20.27
C ARG A 255 6.43 -4.25 21.62
N GLN A 256 5.91 -3.04 21.82
CA GLN A 256 5.22 -2.65 23.06
C GLN A 256 3.95 -3.48 23.27
N ARG A 257 3.07 -3.55 22.28
CA ARG A 257 1.81 -4.32 22.33
C ARG A 257 2.05 -5.81 22.59
N ARG A 258 3.08 -6.41 21.98
CA ARG A 258 3.44 -7.82 22.24
C ARG A 258 3.88 -8.05 23.68
N ARG A 259 4.61 -7.11 24.31
CA ARG A 259 5.02 -7.22 25.71
C ARG A 259 3.86 -7.10 26.68
N ASP A 260 2.88 -6.27 26.35
CA ASP A 260 1.66 -6.13 27.16
C ASP A 260 0.82 -7.41 27.17
N LEU A 261 0.68 -8.07 26.02
CA LEU A 261 0.00 -9.35 25.90
C LEU A 261 0.65 -10.47 26.73
N THR A 262 1.96 -10.41 27.00
CA THR A 262 2.68 -11.42 27.80
C THR A 262 2.60 -11.15 29.30
N LYS A 263 2.05 -10.01 29.74
CA LYS A 263 1.85 -9.66 31.15
C LYS A 263 0.44 -9.97 31.68
N LYS A 264 -0.49 -10.24 30.76
CA LYS A 264 -1.87 -10.69 31.06
C LYS A 264 -1.97 -12.21 31.01
#